data_1f9cfcfd2b72da1442fb05ca07aae676
#
_entry.id   1f9cfcfd2b72da1442fb05ca07aae676
#
_cell.length_a   1.000
_cell.length_b   1.000
_cell.length_c   1.000
_cell.angle_alpha   90.00
_cell.angle_beta   90.00
_cell.angle_gamma   90.00
#
_symmetry.space_group_name_H-M   'P 1'
#
loop_
_entity.id
_entity.type
_entity.pdbx_description
1 polymer ?
#
loop_
_entity_poly.entity_id
_entity_poly.type
_entity_poly.pdbx_seq_one_letter_code
_entity_poly.pdbx_strand_id
1 'polypeptide(L)'
;MRLGQTAARPYAWQGHDVVRRTFEERELARLVPRLLGAAGGALLDLGCGDGLAGRLAGTRLTRYLGIDLQPAANGLPTVAHDLRDGLGPVGSRPFDVYLGSFGIASHLSPEGLQRLLVQIARHGHRGSLVALEALGLYSLEWPRLWGTPAGAERTIPYRLGADVRVHPWAPGELFERFRLAGIEPLGARDRTLQAGPKLTESRYWPGLPPVRAGLAALLAGCPAGEALTSTLPPLPAGFPARLHHALAERRRDAVLGAAGAGGPVMAEAIWALEPPTGGGYGHGLLILGRVS
;
A
#
# COMPACT_ATOMS: atom_id res chain seq x y z
N MET A 1 1.15 -25.36 5.89
CA MET A 1 0.69 -25.33 4.47
C MET A 1 1.47 -24.21 3.77
N ARG A 2 2.38 -24.50 2.84
CA ARG A 2 3.12 -23.46 2.10
C ARG A 2 2.12 -22.72 1.23
N LEU A 3 1.99 -21.41 1.42
CA LEU A 3 1.21 -20.54 0.54
C LEU A 3 1.79 -20.67 -0.87
N GLY A 4 0.92 -21.04 -1.83
CA GLY A 4 1.33 -21.51 -3.15
C GLY A 4 2.27 -20.56 -3.88
N GLN A 5 3.31 -21.13 -4.46
CA GLN A 5 4.13 -20.47 -5.47
C GLN A 5 3.25 -20.19 -6.68
N THR A 6 3.07 -18.94 -7.02
CA THR A 6 2.32 -18.56 -8.21
C THR A 6 3.29 -18.20 -9.32
N ALA A 7 3.31 -19.01 -10.35
CA ALA A 7 3.96 -18.74 -11.63
C ALA A 7 3.19 -17.68 -12.46
N ALA A 8 2.59 -16.68 -11.82
CA ALA A 8 1.94 -15.59 -12.52
C ALA A 8 2.99 -14.58 -12.98
N ARG A 9 2.89 -14.09 -14.20
CA ARG A 9 3.67 -12.94 -14.69
C ARG A 9 3.38 -11.74 -13.77
N PRO A 10 4.24 -11.43 -12.78
CA PRO A 10 3.83 -10.65 -11.62
C PRO A 10 3.52 -9.19 -11.91
N TYR A 11 3.92 -8.67 -13.08
CA TYR A 11 3.87 -7.23 -13.34
C TYR A 11 3.14 -6.83 -14.63
N ALA A 12 2.66 -7.79 -15.43
CA ALA A 12 2.03 -7.52 -16.73
C ALA A 12 0.79 -6.60 -16.63
N TRP A 13 0.06 -6.65 -15.50
CA TRP A 13 -1.13 -5.83 -15.25
C TRP A 13 -0.82 -4.43 -14.70
N GLN A 14 0.36 -4.21 -14.11
CA GLN A 14 0.72 -2.94 -13.47
C GLN A 14 0.87 -1.80 -14.48
N GLY A 15 1.32 -2.09 -15.70
CA GLY A 15 1.49 -1.12 -16.76
C GLY A 15 0.19 -0.51 -17.30
N HIS A 16 -0.95 -1.17 -17.07
CA HIS A 16 -2.26 -0.75 -17.57
C HIS A 16 -3.12 0.00 -16.55
N ASP A 17 -2.72 0.04 -15.27
CA ASP A 17 -3.47 0.76 -14.24
C ASP A 17 -3.17 2.27 -14.30
N VAL A 18 -4.05 3.01 -14.95
CA VAL A 18 -3.92 4.46 -15.12
C VAL A 18 -4.03 5.21 -13.77
N VAL A 19 -4.81 4.73 -12.81
CA VAL A 19 -4.97 5.32 -11.47
C VAL A 19 -3.65 5.19 -10.70
N ARG A 20 -3.02 4.02 -10.76
CA ARG A 20 -1.70 3.80 -10.17
C ARG A 20 -0.68 4.81 -10.73
N ARG A 21 -0.55 4.89 -12.05
CA ARG A 21 0.43 5.78 -12.69
C ARG A 21 0.16 7.25 -12.39
N THR A 22 -1.11 7.66 -12.44
CA THR A 22 -1.47 9.06 -12.24
C THR A 22 -1.34 9.51 -10.79
N PHE A 23 -1.72 8.67 -9.84
CA PHE A 23 -1.82 9.07 -8.42
C PHE A 23 -0.85 8.34 -7.50
N GLU A 24 -0.85 7.01 -7.48
CA GLU A 24 -0.07 6.25 -6.50
C GLU A 24 1.44 6.37 -6.74
N GLU A 25 1.89 6.30 -8.01
CA GLU A 25 3.31 6.49 -8.35
C GLU A 25 3.76 7.93 -8.10
N ARG A 26 2.89 8.90 -8.34
CA ARG A 26 3.15 10.32 -7.99
C ARG A 26 3.35 10.51 -6.49
N GLU A 27 2.54 9.86 -5.66
CA GLU A 27 2.71 9.90 -4.21
C GLU A 27 4.01 9.21 -3.77
N LEU A 28 4.34 8.07 -4.35
CA LEU A 28 5.60 7.39 -4.10
C LEU A 28 6.80 8.25 -4.55
N ALA A 29 6.68 8.93 -5.69
CA ALA A 29 7.69 9.88 -6.18
C ALA A 29 7.92 11.06 -5.23
N ARG A 30 6.93 11.43 -4.44
CA ARG A 30 7.07 12.45 -3.39
C ARG A 30 7.60 11.86 -2.08
N LEU A 31 7.24 10.63 -1.76
CA LEU A 31 7.62 9.97 -0.52
C LEU A 31 9.09 9.58 -0.51
N VAL A 32 9.57 8.89 -1.54
CA VAL A 32 10.93 8.32 -1.58
C VAL A 32 12.02 9.37 -1.39
N PRO A 33 12.01 10.52 -2.11
CA PRO A 33 12.99 11.57 -1.89
C PRO A 33 12.92 12.20 -0.49
N ARG A 34 11.73 12.23 0.15
CA ARG A 34 11.59 12.75 1.52
C ARG A 34 12.19 11.80 2.55
N LEU A 35 12.02 10.49 2.37
CA LEU A 35 12.64 9.49 3.23
C LEU A 35 14.17 9.52 3.15
N LEU A 36 14.73 9.71 1.95
CA LEU A 36 16.17 9.81 1.74
C LEU A 36 16.76 11.15 2.20
N GLY A 37 15.93 12.18 2.34
CA GLY A 37 16.37 13.52 2.71
C GLY A 37 17.18 14.26 1.63
N ALA A 38 17.69 15.44 1.97
CA ALA A 38 18.43 16.29 1.03
C ALA A 38 19.82 15.73 0.69
N ALA A 39 20.48 15.07 1.63
CA ALA A 39 21.80 14.48 1.46
C ALA A 39 21.79 13.18 0.62
N GLY A 40 20.60 12.64 0.39
CA GLY A 40 20.46 11.31 -0.19
C GLY A 40 20.76 10.20 0.81
N GLY A 41 20.67 8.93 0.36
CA GLY A 41 20.91 7.80 1.26
C GLY A 41 20.88 6.45 0.57
N ALA A 42 21.11 5.41 1.37
CA ALA A 42 21.03 4.01 0.97
C ALA A 42 19.59 3.50 1.14
N LEU A 43 19.02 2.92 0.10
CA LEU A 43 17.65 2.39 0.07
C LEU A 43 17.68 0.87 -0.09
N LEU A 44 17.02 0.15 0.84
CA LEU A 44 16.61 -1.24 0.68
C LEU A 44 15.13 -1.28 0.30
N ASP A 45 14.83 -1.81 -0.88
CA ASP A 45 13.47 -1.88 -1.43
C ASP A 45 12.93 -3.31 -1.30
N LEU A 46 12.01 -3.50 -0.37
CA LEU A 46 11.43 -4.79 0.04
C LEU A 46 10.20 -5.10 -0.82
N GLY A 47 10.23 -6.15 -1.62
CA GLY A 47 9.24 -6.42 -2.64
C GLY A 47 9.35 -5.42 -3.78
N CYS A 48 10.56 -5.23 -4.27
CA CYS A 48 10.93 -4.14 -5.19
C CYS A 48 10.25 -4.24 -6.56
N GLY A 49 9.78 -5.40 -6.94
CA GLY A 49 9.13 -5.62 -8.22
C GLY A 49 10.00 -5.17 -9.39
N ASP A 50 9.54 -4.18 -10.12
CA ASP A 50 10.24 -3.58 -11.24
C ASP A 50 11.25 -2.48 -10.84
N GLY A 51 11.50 -2.28 -9.54
CA GLY A 51 12.43 -1.30 -9.02
C GLY A 51 11.93 0.15 -9.10
N LEU A 52 10.62 0.35 -9.10
CA LEU A 52 10.01 1.68 -9.20
C LEU A 52 10.58 2.67 -8.16
N ALA A 53 10.69 2.25 -6.89
CA ALA A 53 11.20 3.13 -5.83
C ALA A 53 12.64 3.56 -6.09
N GLY A 54 13.50 2.65 -6.57
CA GLY A 54 14.88 2.97 -6.97
C GLY A 54 14.93 4.00 -8.11
N ARG A 55 14.10 3.83 -9.15
CA ARG A 55 14.02 4.82 -10.24
C ARG A 55 13.52 6.18 -9.76
N LEU A 56 12.51 6.21 -8.87
CA LEU A 56 11.96 7.46 -8.33
C LEU A 56 12.92 8.18 -7.36
N ALA A 57 13.81 7.45 -6.70
CA ALA A 57 14.86 8.03 -5.87
C ALA A 57 15.93 8.76 -6.70
N GLY A 58 16.21 8.27 -7.91
CA GLY A 58 17.12 8.91 -8.86
C GLY A 58 18.50 9.22 -8.26
N THR A 59 18.95 10.45 -8.43
CA THR A 59 20.27 10.95 -7.96
C THR A 59 20.40 11.03 -6.43
N ARG A 60 19.34 10.83 -5.67
CA ARG A 60 19.39 10.78 -4.20
C ARG A 60 19.91 9.44 -3.66
N LEU A 61 20.07 8.44 -4.51
CA LEU A 61 20.61 7.15 -4.09
C LEU A 61 22.14 7.21 -3.97
N THR A 62 22.64 6.92 -2.77
CA THR A 62 24.05 6.58 -2.57
C THR A 62 24.29 5.08 -2.75
N ARG A 63 23.28 4.27 -2.48
CA ARG A 63 23.24 2.83 -2.69
C ARG A 63 21.80 2.35 -2.80
N TYR A 64 21.57 1.34 -3.64
CA TYR A 64 20.27 0.65 -3.77
C TYR A 64 20.46 -0.86 -3.73
N LEU A 65 19.50 -1.53 -3.12
CA LEU A 65 19.30 -2.97 -3.28
C LEU A 65 17.80 -3.25 -3.27
N GLY A 66 17.30 -3.93 -4.28
CA GLY A 66 15.93 -4.44 -4.32
C GLY A 66 15.89 -5.91 -3.94
N ILE A 67 14.88 -6.31 -3.19
CA ILE A 67 14.58 -7.72 -2.85
C ILE A 67 13.19 -8.04 -3.37
N ASP A 68 13.05 -9.12 -4.12
CA ASP A 68 11.76 -9.63 -4.57
C ASP A 68 11.85 -11.15 -4.81
N LEU A 69 10.71 -11.84 -4.83
CA LEU A 69 10.65 -13.25 -5.24
C LEU A 69 11.09 -13.40 -6.70
N GLN A 70 10.74 -12.45 -7.54
CA GLN A 70 11.01 -12.44 -8.97
C GLN A 70 11.33 -11.00 -9.42
N PRO A 71 12.52 -10.48 -9.09
CA PRO A 71 12.89 -9.13 -9.46
C PRO A 71 12.95 -8.99 -10.98
N ALA A 72 12.40 -7.91 -11.52
CA ALA A 72 12.50 -7.61 -12.94
C ALA A 72 13.94 -7.18 -13.30
N ALA A 73 14.39 -7.57 -14.48
CA ALA A 73 15.65 -7.09 -15.04
C ALA A 73 15.50 -5.62 -15.47
N ASN A 74 15.86 -4.68 -14.61
CA ASN A 74 15.68 -3.23 -14.80
C ASN A 74 16.97 -2.42 -14.70
N GLY A 75 18.12 -3.11 -14.64
CA GLY A 75 19.44 -2.49 -14.50
C GLY A 75 19.79 -2.02 -13.08
N LEU A 76 18.89 -2.17 -12.11
CA LEU A 76 19.16 -1.87 -10.71
C LEU A 76 19.67 -3.13 -9.98
N PRO A 77 20.53 -3.00 -8.96
CA PRO A 77 20.95 -4.11 -8.12
C PRO A 77 19.75 -4.76 -7.43
N THR A 78 19.49 -6.04 -7.73
CA THR A 78 18.37 -6.78 -7.15
C THR A 78 18.79 -8.19 -6.75
N VAL A 79 18.10 -8.75 -5.75
CA VAL A 79 18.29 -10.11 -5.26
C VAL A 79 16.96 -10.84 -5.26
N ALA A 80 16.93 -12.05 -5.84
CA ALA A 80 15.78 -12.94 -5.74
C ALA A 80 15.79 -13.61 -4.35
N HIS A 81 14.81 -13.23 -3.51
CA HIS A 81 14.69 -13.79 -2.16
C HIS A 81 13.25 -13.68 -1.65
N ASP A 82 12.84 -14.63 -0.85
CA ASP A 82 11.54 -14.66 -0.19
C ASP A 82 11.61 -13.94 1.17
N LEU A 83 10.94 -12.81 1.29
CA LEU A 83 10.89 -12.05 2.55
C LEU A 83 10.21 -12.79 3.70
N ARG A 84 9.52 -13.91 3.44
CA ARG A 84 9.03 -14.83 4.50
C ARG A 84 10.17 -15.49 5.26
N ASP A 85 11.33 -15.62 4.63
CA ASP A 85 12.55 -16.13 5.22
C ASP A 85 13.43 -15.01 5.84
N GLY A 86 12.96 -13.77 5.80
CA GLY A 86 13.61 -12.59 6.35
C GLY A 86 14.28 -11.71 5.31
N LEU A 87 15.26 -10.89 5.71
CA LEU A 87 15.95 -9.94 4.83
C LEU A 87 16.82 -10.60 3.75
N GLY A 88 17.29 -11.84 3.97
CA GLY A 88 18.16 -12.52 3.05
C GLY A 88 19.56 -11.91 2.92
N PRO A 89 20.20 -12.04 1.75
CA PRO A 89 21.61 -11.70 1.56
C PRO A 89 21.80 -10.19 1.25
N VAL A 90 21.51 -9.33 2.22
CA VAL A 90 21.65 -7.85 2.08
C VAL A 90 23.03 -7.32 2.42
N GLY A 91 23.97 -8.21 2.83
CA GLY A 91 25.29 -7.82 3.34
C GLY A 91 25.22 -7.23 4.75
N SER A 92 26.37 -6.76 5.27
CA SER A 92 26.47 -6.21 6.64
C SER A 92 26.31 -4.69 6.72
N ARG A 93 26.42 -3.99 5.58
CA ARG A 93 26.35 -2.52 5.56
C ARG A 93 24.90 -2.05 5.66
N PRO A 94 24.50 -1.31 6.70
CA PRO A 94 23.13 -0.88 6.90
C PRO A 94 22.61 0.07 5.82
N PHE A 95 21.29 0.17 5.70
CA PHE A 95 20.60 1.14 4.85
C PHE A 95 19.99 2.25 5.69
N ASP A 96 19.89 3.44 5.09
CA ASP A 96 19.25 4.60 5.71
C ASP A 96 17.72 4.47 5.68
N VAL A 97 17.20 3.81 4.64
CA VAL A 97 15.76 3.59 4.42
C VAL A 97 15.48 2.14 4.06
N TYR A 98 14.52 1.55 4.74
CA TYR A 98 13.89 0.25 4.45
C TYR A 98 12.47 0.53 3.98
N LEU A 99 12.21 0.36 2.69
CA LEU A 99 10.91 0.65 2.08
C LEU A 99 10.25 -0.64 1.59
N GLY A 100 9.01 -0.86 1.99
CA GLY A 100 8.15 -1.90 1.42
C GLY A 100 6.82 -1.27 1.00
N SER A 101 6.63 -1.05 -0.29
CA SER A 101 5.45 -0.40 -0.84
C SER A 101 4.41 -1.40 -1.36
N PHE A 102 3.21 -0.90 -1.67
CA PHE A 102 2.12 -1.65 -2.30
C PHE A 102 1.65 -2.90 -1.55
N GLY A 103 1.61 -2.80 -0.22
CA GLY A 103 0.99 -3.83 0.62
C GLY A 103 1.89 -5.01 0.99
N ILE A 104 3.21 -4.89 0.81
CA ILE A 104 4.17 -5.98 1.05
C ILE A 104 4.02 -6.62 2.44
N ALA A 105 3.77 -5.81 3.48
CA ALA A 105 3.62 -6.34 4.85
C ALA A 105 2.45 -7.31 5.00
N SER A 106 1.43 -7.22 4.16
CA SER A 106 0.28 -8.11 4.18
C SER A 106 0.50 -9.47 3.53
N HIS A 107 1.59 -9.63 2.77
CA HIS A 107 1.99 -10.92 2.20
C HIS A 107 2.75 -11.80 3.21
N LEU A 108 3.08 -11.26 4.37
CA LEU A 108 3.73 -11.96 5.47
C LEU A 108 2.69 -12.36 6.54
N SER A 109 2.92 -13.51 7.19
CA SER A 109 2.17 -13.81 8.41
C SER A 109 2.57 -12.83 9.52
N PRO A 110 1.76 -12.69 10.59
CA PRO A 110 2.14 -11.84 11.72
C PRO A 110 3.52 -12.16 12.29
N GLU A 111 3.87 -13.44 12.40
CA GLU A 111 5.19 -13.90 12.87
C GLU A 111 6.29 -13.61 11.84
N GLY A 112 5.97 -13.77 10.53
CA GLY A 112 6.88 -13.46 9.43
C GLY A 112 7.23 -11.98 9.40
N LEU A 113 6.23 -11.10 9.53
CA LEU A 113 6.42 -9.66 9.61
C LEU A 113 7.25 -9.28 10.85
N GLN A 114 6.95 -9.89 12.02
CA GLN A 114 7.71 -9.62 13.24
C GLN A 114 9.19 -10.01 13.09
N ARG A 115 9.48 -11.18 12.50
CA ARG A 115 10.86 -11.60 12.23
C ARG A 115 11.57 -10.63 11.29
N LEU A 116 10.91 -10.21 10.21
CA LEU A 116 11.45 -9.25 9.25
C LEU A 116 11.78 -7.90 9.94
N LEU A 117 10.86 -7.37 10.75
CA LEU A 117 11.07 -6.11 11.48
C LEU A 117 12.24 -6.21 12.47
N VAL A 118 12.36 -7.31 13.22
CA VAL A 118 13.50 -7.55 14.11
C VAL A 118 14.83 -7.59 13.34
N GLN A 119 14.84 -8.21 12.16
CA GLN A 119 16.04 -8.24 11.33
C GLN A 119 16.37 -6.86 10.75
N ILE A 120 15.36 -6.09 10.35
CA ILE A 120 15.55 -4.70 9.93
C ILE A 120 16.16 -3.86 11.06
N ALA A 121 15.62 -3.97 12.29
CA ALA A 121 16.13 -3.22 13.44
C ALA A 121 17.58 -3.58 13.77
N ARG A 122 17.95 -4.86 13.66
CA ARG A 122 19.34 -5.33 13.87
C ARG A 122 20.32 -4.94 12.78
N HIS A 123 19.84 -4.91 11.54
CA HIS A 123 20.66 -4.58 10.37
C HIS A 123 20.80 -3.06 10.18
N GLY A 124 19.75 -2.28 10.51
CA GLY A 124 19.76 -0.83 10.41
C GLY A 124 20.71 -0.18 11.42
N HIS A 125 21.06 1.05 11.18
CA HIS A 125 21.72 1.89 12.18
C HIS A 125 20.66 2.71 12.93
N ARG A 126 21.05 3.27 14.08
CA ARG A 126 20.20 4.21 14.82
C ARG A 126 19.79 5.37 13.89
N GLY A 127 18.49 5.60 13.76
CA GLY A 127 17.94 6.62 12.89
C GLY A 127 17.52 6.13 11.51
N SER A 128 17.85 4.88 11.11
CA SER A 128 17.33 4.29 9.86
C SER A 128 15.81 4.36 9.83
N LEU A 129 15.22 4.80 8.71
CA LEU A 129 13.79 4.88 8.53
C LEU A 129 13.22 3.58 7.97
N VAL A 130 12.06 3.21 8.50
CA VAL A 130 11.31 2.03 8.04
C VAL A 130 9.93 2.49 7.57
N ALA A 131 9.62 2.26 6.30
CA ALA A 131 8.36 2.61 5.69
C ALA A 131 7.74 1.35 5.08
N LEU A 132 6.73 0.78 5.73
CA LEU A 132 6.06 -0.44 5.25
C LEU A 132 4.59 -0.18 4.98
N GLU A 133 4.14 -0.61 3.81
CA GLU A 133 2.74 -0.58 3.44
C GLU A 133 2.09 -1.96 3.63
N ALA A 134 0.90 -1.93 4.22
CA ALA A 134 0.03 -3.08 4.42
C ALA A 134 -1.35 -2.82 3.81
N LEU A 135 -2.15 -3.86 3.65
CA LEU A 135 -3.58 -3.75 3.42
C LEU A 135 -4.26 -3.44 4.75
N GLY A 136 -5.06 -2.37 4.77
CA GLY A 136 -5.72 -1.92 6.00
C GLY A 136 -6.93 -2.77 6.34
N LEU A 137 -7.09 -3.12 7.62
CA LEU A 137 -8.24 -3.89 8.12
C LEU A 137 -9.57 -3.20 7.84
N TYR A 138 -9.59 -1.88 7.93
CA TYR A 138 -10.81 -1.09 7.77
C TYR A 138 -11.12 -0.71 6.31
N SER A 139 -10.52 -1.41 5.35
CA SER A 139 -10.87 -1.28 3.93
C SER A 139 -12.32 -1.68 3.66
N LEU A 140 -12.96 -0.98 2.71
CA LEU A 140 -14.33 -1.27 2.27
C LEU A 140 -14.49 -2.66 1.62
N GLU A 141 -13.41 -3.28 1.18
CA GLU A 141 -13.45 -4.58 0.53
C GLU A 141 -13.79 -5.74 1.48
N TRP A 142 -13.56 -5.57 2.79
CA TRP A 142 -13.80 -6.62 3.78
C TRP A 142 -14.40 -6.13 5.11
N PRO A 143 -15.52 -5.43 5.08
CA PRO A 143 -16.13 -4.86 6.30
C PRO A 143 -16.50 -5.92 7.33
N ARG A 144 -16.75 -7.16 6.90
CA ARG A 144 -17.00 -8.30 7.80
C ARG A 144 -15.85 -8.59 8.79
N LEU A 145 -14.63 -8.11 8.47
CA LEU A 145 -13.45 -8.31 9.33
C LEU A 145 -13.24 -7.17 10.33
N TRP A 146 -13.96 -6.05 10.22
CA TRP A 146 -13.69 -4.86 11.04
C TRP A 146 -13.84 -5.10 12.55
N GLY A 147 -14.76 -6.00 12.94
CA GLY A 147 -14.96 -6.40 14.33
C GLY A 147 -14.07 -7.54 14.80
N THR A 148 -13.14 -8.03 13.98
CA THR A 148 -12.29 -9.14 14.38
C THR A 148 -11.30 -8.69 15.45
N PRO A 149 -11.17 -9.40 16.58
CA PRO A 149 -10.24 -9.05 17.65
C PRO A 149 -8.79 -8.96 17.17
N ALA A 150 -7.99 -8.12 17.84
CA ALA A 150 -6.55 -8.09 17.62
C ALA A 150 -5.93 -9.46 17.91
N GLY A 151 -4.99 -9.87 17.07
CA GLY A 151 -4.32 -11.17 17.18
C GLY A 151 -5.11 -12.38 16.65
N ALA A 152 -6.37 -12.21 16.24
CA ALA A 152 -7.10 -13.27 15.57
C ALA A 152 -6.51 -13.54 14.17
N GLU A 153 -6.55 -14.80 13.74
CA GLU A 153 -6.14 -15.13 12.39
C GLU A 153 -7.10 -14.49 11.37
N ARG A 154 -6.57 -13.55 10.60
CA ARG A 154 -7.27 -12.83 9.55
C ARG A 154 -6.56 -13.04 8.24
N THR A 155 -7.12 -13.83 7.37
CA THR A 155 -6.61 -13.98 6.01
C THR A 155 -7.74 -13.83 5.01
N ILE A 156 -7.45 -13.11 3.95
CA ILE A 156 -8.35 -12.95 2.82
C ILE A 156 -7.68 -13.45 1.55
N PRO A 157 -8.42 -14.05 0.63
CA PRO A 157 -7.93 -14.26 -0.72
C PRO A 157 -7.75 -12.89 -1.39
N TYR A 158 -6.58 -12.65 -1.96
CA TYR A 158 -6.26 -11.41 -2.63
C TYR A 158 -5.70 -11.71 -4.01
N ARG A 159 -6.24 -11.05 -5.04
CA ARG A 159 -5.86 -11.35 -6.41
C ARG A 159 -4.74 -10.44 -6.89
N LEU A 160 -3.58 -11.02 -7.17
CA LEU A 160 -2.43 -10.38 -7.80
C LEU A 160 -2.00 -11.16 -9.06
N GLY A 161 -2.94 -11.39 -10.00
CA GLY A 161 -2.70 -12.31 -11.12
C GLY A 161 -2.90 -13.78 -10.75
N ALA A 162 -2.74 -14.13 -9.48
CA ALA A 162 -3.11 -15.39 -8.88
C ALA A 162 -3.73 -15.14 -7.51
N ASP A 163 -4.49 -16.11 -7.01
CA ASP A 163 -5.08 -16.02 -5.67
C ASP A 163 -3.99 -16.25 -4.62
N VAL A 164 -3.68 -15.20 -3.87
CA VAL A 164 -2.80 -15.26 -2.71
C VAL A 164 -3.61 -14.98 -1.44
N ARG A 165 -3.16 -15.50 -0.31
CA ARG A 165 -3.74 -15.14 0.99
C ARG A 165 -2.90 -14.04 1.61
N VAL A 166 -3.57 -12.98 2.07
CA VAL A 166 -2.92 -11.84 2.71
C VAL A 166 -3.56 -11.56 4.05
N HIS A 167 -2.80 -10.91 4.95
CA HIS A 167 -3.25 -10.52 6.27
C HIS A 167 -3.55 -9.00 6.29
N PRO A 168 -4.82 -8.58 6.46
CA PRO A 168 -5.15 -7.16 6.64
C PRO A 168 -4.82 -6.71 8.06
N TRP A 169 -4.27 -5.51 8.20
CA TRP A 169 -3.74 -4.97 9.45
C TRP A 169 -4.52 -3.79 9.98
N ALA A 170 -4.80 -3.79 11.28
CA ALA A 170 -5.17 -2.56 11.98
C ALA A 170 -3.90 -1.72 12.28
N PRO A 171 -3.99 -0.38 12.28
CA PRO A 171 -2.82 0.47 12.52
C PRO A 171 -2.19 0.23 13.89
N GLY A 172 -3.00 0.02 14.94
CA GLY A 172 -2.50 -0.27 16.28
C GLY A 172 -1.68 -1.56 16.36
N GLU A 173 -2.06 -2.59 15.61
CA GLU A 173 -1.31 -3.85 15.55
C GLU A 173 0.05 -3.66 14.87
N LEU A 174 0.11 -2.90 13.78
CA LEU A 174 1.38 -2.58 13.13
C LEU A 174 2.28 -1.74 14.03
N PHE A 175 1.74 -0.74 14.72
CA PHE A 175 2.51 0.03 15.69
C PHE A 175 3.11 -0.86 16.78
N GLU A 176 2.36 -1.83 17.29
CA GLU A 176 2.86 -2.77 18.27
C GLU A 176 3.97 -3.66 17.71
N ARG A 177 3.82 -4.17 16.47
CA ARG A 177 4.87 -4.96 15.81
C ARG A 177 6.17 -4.18 15.64
N PHE A 178 6.09 -2.88 15.29
CA PHE A 178 7.24 -2.00 15.20
C PHE A 178 7.93 -1.84 16.57
N ARG A 179 7.17 -1.53 17.64
CA ARG A 179 7.71 -1.38 18.99
C ARG A 179 8.39 -2.66 19.48
N LEU A 180 7.75 -3.81 19.29
CA LEU A 180 8.32 -5.11 19.70
C LEU A 180 9.60 -5.47 18.93
N ALA A 181 9.83 -4.87 17.78
CA ALA A 181 11.06 -5.01 17.03
C ALA A 181 12.16 -4.01 17.39
N GLY A 182 11.91 -3.03 18.26
CA GLY A 182 12.83 -1.94 18.56
C GLY A 182 12.82 -0.81 17.51
N ILE A 183 11.69 -0.67 16.81
CA ILE A 183 11.47 0.41 15.84
C ILE A 183 10.43 1.36 16.44
N GLU A 184 10.79 2.62 16.64
CA GLU A 184 9.88 3.66 17.12
C GLU A 184 8.86 4.00 16.01
N PRO A 185 7.54 3.80 16.20
CA PRO A 185 6.55 4.23 15.23
C PRO A 185 6.45 5.76 15.19
N LEU A 186 6.57 6.35 14.01
CA LEU A 186 6.46 7.79 13.80
C LEU A 186 5.05 8.21 13.35
N GLY A 187 4.31 7.32 12.72
CA GLY A 187 2.95 7.60 12.26
C GLY A 187 2.44 6.61 11.22
N ALA A 188 1.16 6.75 10.90
CA ALA A 188 0.49 6.01 9.85
C ALA A 188 -0.16 6.94 8.83
N ARG A 189 -0.27 6.50 7.59
CA ARG A 189 -0.97 7.23 6.51
C ARG A 189 -1.80 6.27 5.69
N ASP A 190 -3.01 6.69 5.36
CA ASP A 190 -3.81 6.01 4.33
C ASP A 190 -3.33 6.44 2.96
N ARG A 191 -3.20 5.49 2.04
CA ARG A 191 -2.76 5.76 0.66
C ARG A 191 -3.84 5.57 -0.38
N THR A 192 -4.82 4.72 -0.11
CA THR A 192 -5.89 4.37 -1.06
C THR A 192 -7.18 4.19 -0.28
N LEU A 193 -7.64 5.27 0.39
CA LEU A 193 -8.72 5.17 1.36
C LEU A 193 -10.01 4.56 0.77
N GLN A 194 -10.40 4.96 -0.43
CA GLN A 194 -11.58 4.45 -1.11
C GLN A 194 -11.31 3.85 -2.50
N ALA A 195 -10.11 4.02 -3.04
CA ALA A 195 -9.81 3.56 -4.39
C ALA A 195 -9.72 2.03 -4.49
N GLY A 196 -9.44 1.38 -3.38
CA GLY A 196 -9.42 -0.08 -3.28
C GLY A 196 -8.32 -0.76 -4.09
N PRO A 197 -8.46 -2.07 -4.32
CA PRO A 197 -7.46 -2.85 -5.02
C PRO A 197 -7.36 -2.46 -6.50
N LYS A 198 -6.23 -2.77 -7.10
CA LYS A 198 -5.90 -2.46 -8.50
C LYS A 198 -6.70 -3.26 -9.54
N LEU A 199 -7.56 -4.18 -9.10
CA LEU A 199 -8.38 -5.02 -9.94
C LEU A 199 -9.75 -4.38 -10.14
N THR A 200 -10.23 -4.41 -11.38
CA THR A 200 -11.53 -3.86 -11.77
C THR A 200 -12.71 -4.62 -11.17
N GLU A 201 -12.51 -5.88 -10.77
CA GLU A 201 -13.54 -6.70 -10.14
C GLU A 201 -13.33 -6.73 -8.63
N SER A 202 -14.25 -6.16 -7.86
CA SER A 202 -14.29 -6.34 -6.42
C SER A 202 -14.80 -7.73 -6.08
N ARG A 203 -13.92 -8.65 -5.73
CA ARG A 203 -14.29 -9.96 -5.18
C ARG A 203 -14.78 -9.88 -3.74
N TYR A 204 -14.56 -8.76 -3.09
CA TYR A 204 -14.74 -8.59 -1.65
C TYR A 204 -16.02 -7.85 -1.33
N TRP A 205 -16.53 -7.08 -2.28
CA TRP A 205 -17.74 -6.29 -2.14
C TRP A 205 -18.67 -6.48 -3.35
N PRO A 206 -19.50 -7.53 -3.36
CA PRO A 206 -20.43 -7.76 -4.45
C PRO A 206 -21.42 -6.59 -4.59
N GLY A 207 -21.59 -6.12 -5.80
CA GLY A 207 -22.58 -5.08 -6.14
C GLY A 207 -22.13 -3.63 -5.94
N LEU A 208 -20.93 -3.37 -5.38
CA LEU A 208 -20.37 -2.04 -5.33
C LEU A 208 -19.30 -1.87 -6.43
N PRO A 209 -19.54 -1.02 -7.44
CA PRO A 209 -18.52 -0.75 -8.45
C PRO A 209 -17.27 -0.15 -7.80
N PRO A 210 -16.07 -0.63 -8.16
CA PRO A 210 -14.81 -0.11 -7.58
C PRO A 210 -14.63 1.37 -7.91
N VAL A 211 -14.40 2.21 -6.93
CA VAL A 211 -14.08 3.64 -7.12
C VAL A 211 -12.88 3.82 -8.06
N ARG A 212 -11.93 2.90 -8.00
CA ARG A 212 -10.80 2.84 -8.93
C ARG A 212 -11.23 2.76 -10.39
N ALA A 213 -12.26 1.95 -10.72
CA ALA A 213 -12.79 1.87 -12.08
C ALA A 213 -13.41 3.20 -12.53
N GLY A 214 -14.14 3.88 -11.63
CA GLY A 214 -14.67 5.20 -11.87
C GLY A 214 -13.58 6.25 -12.11
N LEU A 215 -12.52 6.25 -11.30
CA LEU A 215 -11.36 7.12 -11.51
C LEU A 215 -10.65 6.83 -12.83
N ALA A 216 -10.49 5.56 -13.20
CA ALA A 216 -9.89 5.17 -14.48
C ALA A 216 -10.74 5.64 -15.66
N ALA A 217 -12.07 5.53 -15.58
CA ALA A 217 -13.00 6.02 -16.61
C ALA A 217 -12.85 7.53 -16.79
N LEU A 218 -12.84 8.30 -15.70
CA LEU A 218 -12.64 9.75 -15.76
C LEU A 218 -11.31 10.14 -16.41
N LEU A 219 -10.22 9.45 -16.05
CA LEU A 219 -8.90 9.69 -16.63
C LEU A 219 -8.84 9.36 -18.13
N ALA A 220 -9.69 8.43 -18.58
CA ALA A 220 -9.86 8.08 -20.00
C ALA A 220 -10.83 9.01 -20.75
N GLY A 221 -11.38 10.04 -20.11
CA GLY A 221 -12.37 10.93 -20.68
C GLY A 221 -13.78 10.33 -20.81
N CYS A 222 -14.03 9.22 -20.12
CA CYS A 222 -15.33 8.55 -20.08
C CYS A 222 -16.12 8.99 -18.85
N PRO A 223 -17.46 8.89 -18.85
CA PRO A 223 -18.27 9.08 -17.65
C PRO A 223 -17.87 8.10 -16.56
N ALA A 224 -17.80 8.58 -15.33
CA ALA A 224 -17.42 7.74 -14.16
C ALA A 224 -18.48 6.69 -13.79
N GLY A 225 -19.67 6.77 -14.34
CA GLY A 225 -20.79 5.90 -14.04
C GLY A 225 -21.23 5.98 -12.57
N GLU A 226 -21.96 4.98 -12.13
CA GLU A 226 -22.50 4.91 -10.76
C GLU A 226 -21.40 4.70 -9.68
N ALA A 227 -20.21 4.26 -10.09
CA ALA A 227 -19.12 3.94 -9.18
C ALA A 227 -18.76 5.08 -8.19
N LEU A 228 -18.91 6.32 -8.64
CA LEU A 228 -18.55 7.51 -7.86
C LEU A 228 -19.74 8.16 -7.16
N THR A 229 -20.97 7.84 -7.55
CA THR A 229 -22.20 8.43 -7.00
C THR A 229 -23.01 7.45 -6.16
N SER A 230 -22.73 6.14 -6.22
CA SER A 230 -23.44 5.14 -5.43
C SER A 230 -23.21 5.33 -3.93
N THR A 231 -24.25 5.07 -3.16
CA THR A 231 -24.19 5.03 -1.71
C THR A 231 -23.49 3.75 -1.24
N LEU A 232 -22.83 3.84 -0.10
CA LEU A 232 -22.27 2.65 0.54
C LEU A 232 -23.37 1.79 1.13
N PRO A 233 -23.24 0.45 1.09
CA PRO A 233 -24.14 -0.44 1.82
C PRO A 233 -23.93 -0.26 3.34
N PRO A 234 -24.80 -0.85 4.18
CA PRO A 234 -24.62 -0.83 5.62
C PRO A 234 -23.24 -1.34 6.04
N LEU A 235 -22.53 -0.56 6.85
CA LEU A 235 -21.22 -0.90 7.40
C LEU A 235 -21.33 -1.23 8.88
N PRO A 236 -20.41 -2.03 9.45
CA PRO A 236 -20.32 -2.23 10.89
C PRO A 236 -20.20 -0.89 11.62
N ALA A 237 -20.96 -0.75 12.73
CA ALA A 237 -20.98 0.50 13.49
C ALA A 237 -19.60 0.88 14.01
N GLY A 238 -19.29 2.17 14.00
CA GLY A 238 -18.02 2.68 14.52
C GLY A 238 -17.44 3.84 13.72
N PHE A 239 -16.27 4.32 14.14
CA PHE A 239 -15.60 5.43 13.49
C PHE A 239 -15.23 5.14 12.03
N PRO A 240 -14.72 3.93 11.68
CA PRO A 240 -14.42 3.61 10.28
C PRO A 240 -15.62 3.78 9.35
N ALA A 241 -16.81 3.30 9.77
CA ALA A 241 -18.03 3.44 8.97
C ALA A 241 -18.42 4.91 8.76
N ARG A 242 -18.40 5.71 9.83
CA ARG A 242 -18.69 7.16 9.71
C ARG A 242 -17.73 7.87 8.76
N LEU A 243 -16.44 7.53 8.83
CA LEU A 243 -15.44 8.12 7.93
C LEU A 243 -15.74 7.75 6.46
N HIS A 244 -15.98 6.47 6.18
CA HIS A 244 -16.26 6.02 4.81
C HIS A 244 -17.57 6.61 4.26
N HIS A 245 -18.62 6.72 5.07
CA HIS A 245 -19.87 7.38 4.65
C HIS A 245 -19.64 8.86 4.34
N ALA A 246 -18.97 9.60 5.23
CA ALA A 246 -18.68 11.00 5.01
C ALA A 246 -17.83 11.23 3.73
N LEU A 247 -16.87 10.37 3.46
CA LEU A 247 -16.06 10.46 2.24
C LEU A 247 -16.88 10.12 0.99
N ALA A 248 -17.79 9.15 1.07
CA ALA A 248 -18.68 8.80 -0.04
C ALA A 248 -19.65 9.95 -0.37
N GLU A 249 -20.18 10.63 0.64
CA GLU A 249 -21.01 11.83 0.46
C GLU A 249 -20.22 12.95 -0.20
N ARG A 250 -19.05 13.29 0.33
CA ARG A 250 -18.17 14.31 -0.25
C ARG A 250 -17.77 14.00 -1.69
N ARG A 251 -17.52 12.73 -2.00
CA ARG A 251 -17.21 12.28 -3.35
C ARG A 251 -18.41 12.51 -4.28
N ARG A 252 -19.60 12.12 -3.86
CA ARG A 252 -20.84 12.36 -4.62
C ARG A 252 -21.04 13.85 -4.89
N ASP A 253 -20.88 14.68 -3.86
CA ASP A 253 -21.02 16.12 -3.99
C ASP A 253 -19.98 16.74 -4.94
N ALA A 254 -18.72 16.25 -4.89
CA ALA A 254 -17.67 16.66 -5.81
C ALA A 254 -17.99 16.29 -7.27
N VAL A 255 -18.53 15.09 -7.51
CA VAL A 255 -18.94 14.66 -8.84
C VAL A 255 -20.11 15.52 -9.37
N LEU A 256 -21.11 15.78 -8.55
CA LEU A 256 -22.26 16.59 -8.92
C LEU A 256 -21.89 18.07 -9.12
N GLY A 257 -21.04 18.60 -8.24
CA GLY A 257 -20.58 20.01 -8.31
C GLY A 257 -19.61 20.27 -9.47
N ALA A 258 -18.93 19.25 -9.95
CA ALA A 258 -18.03 19.32 -11.11
C ALA A 258 -18.69 18.95 -12.44
N ALA A 259 -20.03 18.93 -12.49
CA ALA A 259 -20.77 18.65 -13.72
C ALA A 259 -20.35 19.65 -14.82
N GLY A 260 -19.73 19.15 -15.87
CA GLY A 260 -19.15 19.96 -16.96
C GLY A 260 -17.63 20.16 -16.90
N ALA A 261 -16.96 19.78 -15.80
CA ALA A 261 -15.50 19.74 -15.76
C ALA A 261 -14.96 18.52 -16.56
N GLY A 262 -13.75 18.67 -17.10
CA GLY A 262 -13.07 17.54 -17.76
C GLY A 262 -12.79 16.38 -16.78
N GLY A 263 -12.90 15.15 -17.28
CA GLY A 263 -12.71 13.94 -16.49
C GLY A 263 -11.42 13.91 -15.63
N PRO A 264 -10.25 14.27 -16.16
CA PRO A 264 -9.02 14.35 -15.38
C PRO A 264 -9.07 15.33 -14.20
N VAL A 265 -9.74 16.49 -14.35
CA VAL A 265 -9.92 17.51 -13.29
C VAL A 265 -10.80 16.94 -12.17
N MET A 266 -11.88 16.27 -12.55
CA MET A 266 -12.77 15.58 -11.62
C MET A 266 -12.04 14.44 -10.89
N ALA A 267 -11.27 13.63 -11.59
CA ALA A 267 -10.50 12.54 -10.98
C ALA A 267 -9.48 13.07 -9.96
N GLU A 268 -8.81 14.18 -10.25
CA GLU A 268 -7.89 14.85 -9.32
C GLU A 268 -8.63 15.34 -8.07
N ALA A 269 -9.78 15.98 -8.24
CA ALA A 269 -10.59 16.47 -7.13
C ALA A 269 -11.07 15.32 -6.23
N ILE A 270 -11.49 14.19 -6.81
CA ILE A 270 -11.91 13.00 -6.06
C ILE A 270 -10.72 12.38 -5.32
N TRP A 271 -9.56 12.25 -5.97
CA TRP A 271 -8.36 11.73 -5.32
C TRP A 271 -7.92 12.63 -4.14
N ALA A 272 -8.08 13.92 -4.27
CA ALA A 272 -7.77 14.88 -3.21
C ALA A 272 -8.70 14.73 -1.97
N LEU A 273 -9.84 14.06 -2.09
CA LEU A 273 -10.71 13.71 -0.97
C LEU A 273 -10.18 12.53 -0.14
N GLU A 274 -9.16 11.83 -0.62
CA GLU A 274 -8.47 10.77 0.09
C GLU A 274 -7.17 11.31 0.74
N PRO A 275 -7.25 12.21 1.74
CA PRO A 275 -6.06 12.78 2.31
C PRO A 275 -5.25 11.69 3.00
N PRO A 276 -3.93 11.82 3.06
CA PRO A 276 -3.09 10.98 3.89
C PRO A 276 -3.41 11.27 5.37
N THR A 277 -4.51 10.70 5.85
CA THR A 277 -4.93 10.84 7.25
C THR A 277 -4.13 9.89 8.12
N GLY A 278 -3.79 10.33 9.31
CA GLY A 278 -3.10 9.48 10.28
C GLY A 278 -4.07 8.51 10.95
N GLY A 279 -4.81 7.70 10.21
CA GLY A 279 -5.84 6.86 10.81
C GLY A 279 -5.74 5.37 10.52
N GLY A 280 -5.30 4.99 9.34
CA GLY A 280 -5.23 3.60 8.92
C GLY A 280 -6.58 2.96 8.62
N TYR A 281 -7.45 3.70 7.97
CA TYR A 281 -8.81 3.27 7.60
C TYR A 281 -8.94 2.92 6.12
N GLY A 282 -7.88 3.17 5.34
CA GLY A 282 -7.87 2.92 3.91
C GLY A 282 -7.51 1.50 3.52
N HIS A 283 -7.56 1.24 2.22
CA HIS A 283 -7.10 -0.01 1.64
C HIS A 283 -5.57 -0.16 1.75
N GLY A 284 -4.81 0.89 1.46
CA GLY A 284 -3.36 0.93 1.67
C GLY A 284 -3.03 1.68 2.95
N LEU A 285 -2.34 1.03 3.87
CA LEU A 285 -1.89 1.57 5.15
C LEU A 285 -0.37 1.60 5.19
N LEU A 286 0.21 2.80 5.09
CA LEU A 286 1.64 3.02 5.22
C LEU A 286 1.99 3.35 6.67
N ILE A 287 2.86 2.55 7.29
CA ILE A 287 3.45 2.83 8.60
C ILE A 287 4.88 3.34 8.42
N LEU A 288 5.19 4.40 9.13
CA LEU A 288 6.54 4.97 9.23
C LEU A 288 7.09 4.69 10.62
N GLY A 289 8.35 4.32 10.69
CA GLY A 289 9.08 4.13 11.94
C GLY A 289 10.56 4.46 11.80
N ARG A 290 11.26 4.47 12.93
CA ARG A 290 12.69 4.74 13.04
C ARG A 290 13.35 3.69 13.92
N VAL A 291 14.47 3.16 13.49
CA VAL A 291 15.32 2.28 14.32
C VAL A 291 15.88 3.10 15.47
N SER A 292 15.69 2.62 16.70
CA SER A 292 16.05 3.31 17.96
C SER A 292 17.55 3.25 18.28
#